data_e8c6c0e6a9fa1fb03368d658914671ec
#
_entry.id   e8c6c0e6a9fa1fb03368d658914671ec
#
_cell.length_a   1.000
_cell.length_b   1.000
_cell.length_c   1.000
_cell.angle_alpha   90.00
_cell.angle_beta   90.00
_cell.angle_gamma   90.00
#
_symmetry.space_group_name_H-M   'P 1'
#
loop_
_entity.id
_entity.type
_entity.pdbx_description
1 polymer ?
#
loop_
_entity_poly.entity_id
_entity_poly.type
_entity_poly.pdbx_seq_one_letter_code
_entity_poly.pdbx_strand_id
1 'polypeptide(L)'
;AKSYPEGVDVQLVVSGEHHQAVQLEEYDLIHFFGSWSHAACLLAAKAYSHGVPYIVTPLGGLQPWETSKRKHTILLRRQRQLVEHAAAVHVCGKLEHDNFVSLGWNKRLAVVNNPVLTSQITFENAANQIERLYRKVIDSNCQLCLRPEIHDIMGVLLQIGTDPNAFDLNPAFQEKSKEEFVSQFARLSPEDWRRLLIYSDQEHITDNVLQALESLEVNYPALNMSEISRFEPKSRYLDGRLKTDALLSKNILLKNKVKEVFENNGENECQLCLALLNIHYELNHHTLPLSHFVDLYSITRFRDVDEDMVKEMAARLNIDDLAARLTSAMSTFLGLPDGF
;
A
#
# COMPACT_ATOMS: atom_id res chain seq x y z
N ALA A 1 -14.10 13.66 -32.01
CA ALA A 1 -14.55 13.97 -30.66
C ALA A 1 -13.76 13.13 -29.70
N LYS A 2 -13.09 13.73 -28.70
CA LYS A 2 -12.45 13.01 -27.60
C LYS A 2 -13.57 12.51 -26.69
N SER A 3 -13.94 11.25 -26.77
CA SER A 3 -14.88 10.66 -25.81
C SER A 3 -14.05 10.01 -24.69
N TYR A 4 -13.90 10.73 -23.61
CA TYR A 4 -13.45 10.13 -22.35
C TYR A 4 -14.68 9.59 -21.62
N PRO A 5 -14.53 8.51 -20.83
CA PRO A 5 -15.60 8.02 -19.96
C PRO A 5 -16.05 9.11 -18.98
N GLU A 6 -17.30 9.05 -18.58
CA GLU A 6 -17.87 9.98 -17.61
C GLU A 6 -17.15 9.84 -16.24
N GLY A 7 -16.70 10.93 -15.66
CA GLY A 7 -15.96 10.92 -14.38
C GLY A 7 -14.44 10.76 -14.49
N VAL A 8 -13.87 10.77 -15.70
CA VAL A 8 -12.41 10.76 -15.90
C VAL A 8 -11.97 12.10 -16.49
N ASP A 9 -11.19 12.87 -15.72
CA ASP A 9 -10.52 14.07 -16.20
C ASP A 9 -9.13 13.71 -16.76
N VAL A 10 -8.85 14.13 -18.00
CA VAL A 10 -7.62 13.75 -18.71
C VAL A 10 -6.89 14.96 -19.23
N GLN A 11 -5.68 15.18 -18.73
CA GLN A 11 -4.74 16.14 -19.29
C GLN A 11 -3.74 15.43 -20.20
N LEU A 12 -3.68 15.84 -21.46
CA LEU A 12 -2.68 15.35 -22.42
C LEU A 12 -1.47 16.28 -22.45
N VAL A 13 -0.29 15.70 -22.17
CA VAL A 13 1.00 16.39 -22.25
C VAL A 13 1.82 15.78 -23.38
N VAL A 14 2.22 16.59 -24.35
CA VAL A 14 3.03 16.14 -25.50
C VAL A 14 4.49 16.52 -25.27
N SER A 15 5.40 15.54 -25.39
CA SER A 15 6.84 15.76 -25.23
C SER A 15 7.36 16.77 -26.26
N GLY A 16 8.05 17.81 -25.82
CA GLY A 16 8.64 18.84 -26.68
C GLY A 16 7.89 20.18 -26.72
N GLU A 17 6.69 20.26 -26.17
CA GLU A 17 6.03 21.54 -25.96
C GLU A 17 6.48 22.16 -24.63
N HIS A 18 6.55 23.50 -24.56
CA HIS A 18 6.81 24.20 -23.29
C HIS A 18 5.59 24.09 -22.38
N HIS A 19 5.65 23.18 -21.43
CA HIS A 19 4.60 23.03 -20.45
C HIS A 19 4.97 23.71 -19.13
N GLN A 20 3.96 24.30 -18.48
CA GLN A 20 4.03 24.61 -17.06
C GLN A 20 4.43 23.36 -16.29
N ALA A 21 5.17 23.51 -15.21
CA ALA A 21 5.58 22.39 -14.39
C ALA A 21 4.33 21.58 -13.97
N VAL A 22 4.30 20.31 -14.38
CA VAL A 22 3.21 19.39 -14.00
C VAL A 22 3.30 19.15 -12.50
N GLN A 23 2.27 19.53 -11.77
CA GLN A 23 2.13 19.22 -10.35
C GLN A 23 1.62 17.78 -10.25
N LEU A 24 2.53 16.86 -9.93
CA LEU A 24 2.23 15.42 -10.00
C LEU A 24 1.18 14.99 -8.98
N GLU A 25 1.14 15.67 -7.85
CA GLU A 25 0.25 15.42 -6.72
C GLU A 25 -1.24 15.68 -7.04
N GLU A 26 -1.52 16.38 -8.14
CA GLU A 26 -2.89 16.65 -8.61
C GLU A 26 -3.49 15.49 -9.41
N TYR A 27 -2.68 14.45 -9.73
CA TYR A 27 -3.12 13.33 -10.56
C TYR A 27 -3.18 12.02 -9.76
N ASP A 28 -4.28 11.31 -9.90
CA ASP A 28 -4.44 9.94 -9.36
C ASP A 28 -3.57 8.92 -10.10
N LEU A 29 -3.26 9.19 -11.38
CA LEU A 29 -2.55 8.27 -12.26
C LEU A 29 -1.88 9.01 -13.43
N ILE A 30 -0.69 8.57 -13.81
CA ILE A 30 -0.01 9.04 -15.02
C ILE A 30 0.11 7.89 -16.02
N HIS A 31 -0.15 8.16 -17.30
CA HIS A 31 0.02 7.16 -18.34
C HIS A 31 1.05 7.62 -19.38
N PHE A 32 2.20 6.93 -19.43
CA PHE A 32 3.28 7.18 -20.38
C PHE A 32 3.08 6.37 -21.65
N PHE A 33 3.07 7.03 -22.80
CA PHE A 33 3.01 6.39 -24.11
C PHE A 33 4.37 6.49 -24.81
N GLY A 34 4.83 5.38 -25.38
CA GLY A 34 6.10 5.27 -26.07
C GLY A 34 7.25 4.79 -25.16
N SER A 35 8.43 4.76 -25.72
CA SER A 35 9.65 4.27 -25.09
C SER A 35 10.85 5.15 -25.45
N TRP A 36 11.94 5.01 -24.69
CA TRP A 36 13.24 5.64 -24.95
C TRP A 36 13.26 7.17 -24.84
N SER A 37 12.26 7.75 -24.17
CA SER A 37 12.24 9.19 -23.87
C SER A 37 12.96 9.46 -22.54
N HIS A 38 13.99 10.30 -22.59
CA HIS A 38 14.71 10.73 -21.39
C HIS A 38 13.80 11.53 -20.44
N ALA A 39 12.98 12.42 -21.03
CA ALA A 39 12.02 13.23 -20.26
C ALA A 39 10.98 12.34 -19.55
N ALA A 40 10.44 11.33 -20.23
CA ALA A 40 9.52 10.37 -19.62
C ALA A 40 10.18 9.58 -18.47
N CYS A 41 11.45 9.16 -18.64
CA CYS A 41 12.18 8.48 -17.56
C CYS A 41 12.38 9.37 -16.33
N LEU A 42 12.67 10.66 -16.51
CA LEU A 42 12.83 11.62 -15.41
C LEU A 42 11.49 11.89 -14.73
N LEU A 43 10.44 12.12 -15.50
CA LEU A 43 9.10 12.35 -14.94
C LEU A 43 8.57 11.12 -14.21
N ALA A 44 8.79 9.92 -14.73
CA ALA A 44 8.42 8.68 -14.07
C ALA A 44 9.17 8.45 -12.75
N ALA A 45 10.48 8.77 -12.71
CA ALA A 45 11.25 8.72 -11.48
C ALA A 45 10.72 9.71 -10.43
N LYS A 46 10.34 10.91 -10.86
CA LYS A 46 9.71 11.91 -10.01
C LYS A 46 8.33 11.44 -9.53
N ALA A 47 7.46 10.91 -10.41
CA ALA A 47 6.17 10.35 -10.04
C ALA A 47 6.31 9.24 -8.99
N TYR A 48 7.25 8.32 -9.19
CA TYR A 48 7.55 7.25 -8.24
C TYR A 48 7.97 7.79 -6.87
N SER A 49 8.85 8.80 -6.82
CA SER A 49 9.31 9.40 -5.56
C SER A 49 8.22 10.19 -4.82
N HIS A 50 7.19 10.67 -5.53
CA HIS A 50 6.04 11.36 -4.95
C HIS A 50 4.84 10.42 -4.68
N GLY A 51 5.01 9.11 -4.90
CA GLY A 51 3.94 8.14 -4.66
C GLY A 51 2.81 8.17 -5.69
N VAL A 52 2.99 8.82 -6.85
CA VAL A 52 1.97 8.85 -7.91
C VAL A 52 2.11 7.60 -8.78
N PRO A 53 1.12 6.70 -8.81
CA PRO A 53 1.18 5.51 -9.63
C PRO A 53 1.15 5.85 -11.12
N TYR A 54 1.84 5.05 -11.94
CA TYR A 54 1.83 5.28 -13.37
C TYR A 54 1.81 3.99 -14.20
N ILE A 55 1.28 4.10 -15.41
CA ILE A 55 1.23 3.05 -16.42
C ILE A 55 2.21 3.39 -17.55
N VAL A 56 2.77 2.37 -18.18
CA VAL A 56 3.61 2.51 -19.37
C VAL A 56 3.02 1.71 -20.52
N THR A 57 2.81 2.36 -21.66
CA THR A 57 2.49 1.70 -22.93
C THR A 57 3.68 1.85 -23.89
N PRO A 58 4.50 0.79 -24.09
CA PRO A 58 5.74 0.90 -24.87
C PRO A 58 5.56 1.15 -26.36
N LEU A 59 4.38 0.86 -26.92
CA LEU A 59 4.06 1.00 -28.36
C LEU A 59 5.10 0.30 -29.26
N GLY A 60 5.44 -0.96 -28.94
CA GLY A 60 6.44 -1.73 -29.69
C GLY A 60 7.90 -1.38 -29.41
N GLY A 61 8.18 -0.32 -28.63
CA GLY A 61 9.54 0.15 -28.40
C GLY A 61 10.40 -0.77 -27.51
N LEU A 62 9.80 -1.75 -26.81
CA LEU A 62 10.51 -2.73 -25.98
C LEU A 62 10.65 -4.10 -26.66
N GLN A 63 10.42 -4.18 -27.96
CA GLN A 63 10.63 -5.42 -28.70
C GLN A 63 12.12 -5.84 -28.69
N PRO A 64 12.44 -7.14 -28.81
CA PRO A 64 13.80 -7.66 -28.71
C PRO A 64 14.81 -6.95 -29.65
N TRP A 65 14.36 -6.60 -30.86
CA TRP A 65 15.21 -5.88 -31.82
C TRP A 65 15.46 -4.42 -31.44
N GLU A 66 14.58 -3.78 -30.67
CA GLU A 66 14.79 -2.42 -30.17
C GLU A 66 15.66 -2.41 -28.90
N THR A 67 15.43 -3.34 -27.99
CA THR A 67 16.24 -3.46 -26.77
C THR A 67 17.66 -3.90 -27.06
N SER A 68 17.87 -4.78 -28.06
CA SER A 68 19.22 -5.25 -28.44
C SER A 68 20.11 -4.14 -29.02
N LYS A 69 19.52 -3.17 -29.75
CA LYS A 69 20.27 -2.01 -30.26
C LYS A 69 20.83 -1.11 -29.16
N ARG A 70 20.27 -1.18 -27.94
CA ARG A 70 20.58 -0.28 -26.82
C ARG A 70 21.28 -0.99 -25.66
N LYS A 71 21.77 -2.22 -25.86
CA LYS A 71 22.53 -2.95 -24.85
C LYS A 71 23.67 -2.07 -24.30
N HIS A 72 23.83 -2.08 -22.99
CA HIS A 72 24.86 -1.33 -22.26
C HIS A 72 24.74 0.19 -22.27
N THR A 73 23.59 0.75 -22.69
CA THR A 73 23.37 2.20 -22.63
C THR A 73 22.75 2.61 -21.28
N ILE A 74 23.03 3.87 -20.86
CA ILE A 74 22.37 4.49 -19.70
C ILE A 74 20.86 4.58 -19.93
N LEU A 75 20.45 4.81 -21.19
CA LEU A 75 19.04 4.91 -21.55
C LEU A 75 18.29 3.58 -21.33
N LEU A 76 18.93 2.43 -21.60
CA LEU A 76 18.34 1.13 -21.31
C LEU A 76 18.08 0.94 -19.80
N ARG A 77 19.05 1.32 -18.96
CA ARG A 77 18.88 1.26 -17.50
C ARG A 77 17.70 2.10 -17.03
N ARG A 78 17.61 3.34 -17.51
CA ARG A 78 16.51 4.25 -17.14
C ARG A 78 15.16 3.76 -17.65
N GLN A 79 15.11 3.27 -18.88
CA GLN A 79 13.90 2.68 -19.45
C GLN A 79 13.46 1.44 -18.66
N ARG A 80 14.40 0.60 -18.24
CA ARG A 80 14.13 -0.56 -17.40
C ARG A 80 13.58 -0.13 -16.05
N GLN A 81 14.20 0.81 -15.36
CA GLN A 81 13.69 1.35 -14.09
C GLN A 81 12.28 1.95 -14.24
N LEU A 82 12.02 2.72 -15.30
CA LEU A 82 10.70 3.25 -15.60
C LEU A 82 9.67 2.13 -15.68
N VAL A 83 10.00 1.01 -16.32
CA VAL A 83 9.09 -0.13 -16.47
C VAL A 83 8.95 -0.94 -15.17
N GLU A 84 10.04 -1.20 -14.47
CA GLU A 84 10.04 -1.96 -13.20
C GLU A 84 9.24 -1.25 -12.11
N HIS A 85 9.33 0.07 -12.02
CA HIS A 85 8.59 0.88 -11.06
C HIS A 85 7.15 1.16 -11.47
N ALA A 86 6.78 0.96 -12.73
CA ALA A 86 5.42 1.16 -13.20
C ALA A 86 4.41 0.34 -12.37
N ALA A 87 3.27 0.96 -12.07
CA ALA A 87 2.17 0.28 -11.40
C ALA A 87 1.56 -0.81 -12.29
N ALA A 88 1.57 -0.60 -13.61
CA ALA A 88 1.25 -1.62 -14.61
C ALA A 88 1.90 -1.27 -15.96
N VAL A 89 1.99 -2.27 -16.85
CA VAL A 89 2.38 -2.09 -18.24
C VAL A 89 1.21 -2.48 -19.14
N HIS A 90 0.85 -1.62 -20.06
CA HIS A 90 -0.15 -1.89 -21.09
C HIS A 90 0.53 -2.21 -22.41
N VAL A 91 0.15 -3.32 -23.04
CA VAL A 91 0.62 -3.73 -24.37
C VAL A 91 -0.51 -3.81 -25.36
N CYS A 92 -0.23 -3.47 -26.61
CA CYS A 92 -1.25 -3.28 -27.66
C CYS A 92 -1.62 -4.55 -28.43
N GLY A 93 -1.13 -5.72 -28.02
CA GLY A 93 -1.44 -6.98 -28.66
C GLY A 93 -0.58 -8.16 -28.21
N LYS A 94 -0.92 -9.35 -28.71
CA LYS A 94 -0.32 -10.61 -28.26
C LYS A 94 1.20 -10.68 -28.49
N LEU A 95 1.70 -10.25 -29.65
CA LEU A 95 3.12 -10.28 -29.94
C LEU A 95 3.93 -9.41 -28.99
N GLU A 96 3.40 -8.22 -28.69
CA GLU A 96 4.05 -7.32 -27.71
C GLU A 96 4.01 -7.92 -26.30
N HIS A 97 2.89 -8.55 -25.94
CA HIS A 97 2.74 -9.28 -24.68
C HIS A 97 3.80 -10.38 -24.52
N ASP A 98 3.89 -11.30 -25.49
CA ASP A 98 4.78 -12.45 -25.38
C ASP A 98 6.27 -12.03 -25.30
N ASN A 99 6.64 -11.02 -26.08
CA ASN A 99 7.97 -10.46 -26.02
C ASN A 99 8.24 -9.71 -24.71
N PHE A 100 7.25 -8.98 -24.18
CA PHE A 100 7.41 -8.26 -22.92
C PHE A 100 7.54 -9.23 -21.72
N VAL A 101 6.75 -10.30 -21.70
CA VAL A 101 6.85 -11.37 -20.67
C VAL A 101 8.28 -11.93 -20.63
N SER A 102 8.89 -12.12 -21.81
CA SER A 102 10.28 -12.62 -21.91
C SER A 102 11.33 -11.66 -21.32
N LEU A 103 11.04 -10.35 -21.21
CA LEU A 103 11.92 -9.38 -20.55
C LEU A 103 11.91 -9.51 -19.03
N GLY A 104 10.79 -9.93 -18.44
CA GLY A 104 10.64 -10.12 -17.01
C GLY A 104 10.75 -8.85 -16.16
N TRP A 105 10.58 -7.65 -16.76
CA TRP A 105 10.77 -6.37 -16.07
C TRP A 105 9.60 -5.96 -15.19
N ASN A 106 8.37 -6.38 -15.54
CA ASN A 106 7.18 -6.12 -14.73
C ASN A 106 6.17 -7.24 -14.95
N LYS A 107 5.58 -7.74 -13.87
CA LYS A 107 4.57 -8.81 -13.89
C LYS A 107 3.14 -8.28 -14.00
N ARG A 108 2.90 -7.00 -13.69
CA ARG A 108 1.58 -6.37 -13.77
C ARG A 108 1.33 -5.91 -15.20
N LEU A 109 0.87 -6.83 -16.03
CA LEU A 109 0.70 -6.65 -17.46
C LEU A 109 -0.79 -6.67 -17.84
N ALA A 110 -1.21 -5.75 -18.68
CA ALA A 110 -2.53 -5.68 -19.28
C ALA A 110 -2.44 -5.65 -20.81
N VAL A 111 -3.31 -6.39 -21.47
CA VAL A 111 -3.40 -6.39 -22.93
C VAL A 111 -4.70 -5.69 -23.33
N VAL A 112 -4.57 -4.57 -24.05
CA VAL A 112 -5.70 -3.92 -24.71
C VAL A 112 -5.29 -3.68 -26.16
N ASN A 113 -5.96 -4.36 -27.08
CA ASN A 113 -5.67 -4.28 -28.50
C ASN A 113 -5.85 -2.82 -29.00
N ASN A 114 -4.93 -2.36 -29.83
CA ASN A 114 -5.02 -1.04 -30.42
C ASN A 114 -6.03 -1.05 -31.59
N PRO A 115 -7.16 -0.31 -31.50
CA PRO A 115 -8.18 -0.29 -32.53
C PRO A 115 -7.73 0.31 -33.88
N VAL A 116 -6.59 1.01 -33.88
CA VAL A 116 -5.97 1.50 -35.13
C VAL A 116 -5.28 0.37 -35.88
N LEU A 117 -4.77 -0.64 -35.19
CA LEU A 117 -3.98 -1.74 -35.74
C LEU A 117 -4.82 -2.99 -36.03
N THR A 118 -6.02 -3.08 -35.50
CA THR A 118 -6.90 -4.24 -35.65
C THR A 118 -8.37 -3.85 -35.69
N SER A 119 -9.15 -4.51 -36.56
CA SER A 119 -10.61 -4.37 -36.60
C SER A 119 -11.34 -5.20 -35.55
N GLN A 120 -10.63 -5.96 -34.73
CA GLN A 120 -11.21 -6.84 -33.70
C GLN A 120 -11.78 -6.11 -32.50
N ILE A 121 -11.45 -4.84 -32.31
CA ILE A 121 -11.91 -4.01 -31.21
C ILE A 121 -12.31 -2.62 -31.69
N THR A 122 -13.40 -2.08 -31.18
CA THR A 122 -13.80 -0.70 -31.41
C THR A 122 -13.05 0.27 -30.49
N PHE A 123 -12.99 1.57 -30.87
CA PHE A 123 -12.41 2.61 -30.03
C PHE A 123 -13.10 2.69 -28.65
N GLU A 124 -14.41 2.55 -28.62
CA GLU A 124 -15.19 2.57 -27.38
C GLU A 124 -14.82 1.39 -26.47
N ASN A 125 -14.77 0.17 -27.01
CA ASN A 125 -14.36 -1.00 -26.25
C ASN A 125 -12.91 -0.90 -25.74
N ALA A 126 -12.00 -0.34 -26.53
CA ALA A 126 -10.64 -0.10 -26.09
C ALA A 126 -10.58 0.95 -24.97
N ALA A 127 -11.34 2.04 -25.09
CA ALA A 127 -11.43 3.06 -24.04
C ALA A 127 -11.96 2.48 -22.72
N ASN A 128 -13.04 1.69 -22.78
CA ASN A 128 -13.60 1.01 -21.60
C ASN A 128 -12.62 0.03 -20.95
N GLN A 129 -11.80 -0.67 -21.75
CA GLN A 129 -10.76 -1.55 -21.20
C GLN A 129 -9.61 -0.79 -20.56
N ILE A 130 -9.21 0.36 -21.12
CA ILE A 130 -8.20 1.24 -20.55
C ILE A 130 -8.72 1.87 -19.26
N GLU A 131 -9.97 2.30 -19.20
CA GLU A 131 -10.59 2.81 -17.97
C GLU A 131 -10.58 1.74 -16.86
N ARG A 132 -10.98 0.51 -17.18
CA ARG A 132 -10.89 -0.61 -16.22
C ARG A 132 -9.45 -0.84 -15.76
N LEU A 133 -8.47 -0.68 -16.64
CA LEU A 133 -7.06 -0.75 -16.27
C LEU A 133 -6.67 0.39 -15.32
N TYR A 134 -7.11 1.62 -15.58
CA TYR A 134 -6.87 2.76 -14.69
C TYR A 134 -7.46 2.50 -13.31
N ARG A 135 -8.73 2.08 -13.25
CA ARG A 135 -9.40 1.71 -12.00
C ARG A 135 -8.64 0.60 -11.27
N LYS A 136 -8.27 -0.45 -11.99
CA LYS A 136 -7.49 -1.55 -11.43
C LYS A 136 -6.15 -1.10 -10.85
N VAL A 137 -5.45 -0.16 -11.50
CA VAL A 137 -4.17 0.38 -11.02
C VAL A 137 -4.37 1.23 -9.76
N ILE A 138 -5.37 2.11 -9.75
CA ILE A 138 -5.70 2.95 -8.59
C ILE A 138 -6.07 2.07 -7.40
N ASP A 139 -6.98 1.12 -7.58
CA ASP A 139 -7.41 0.18 -6.53
C ASP A 139 -6.27 -0.72 -6.02
N SER A 140 -5.27 -1.02 -6.85
CA SER A 140 -4.07 -1.79 -6.45
C SER A 140 -2.99 -0.97 -5.76
N ASN A 141 -3.13 0.36 -5.73
CA ASN A 141 -2.18 1.29 -5.14
C ASN A 141 -2.91 2.37 -4.31
N CYS A 142 -4.06 2.02 -3.73
CA CYS A 142 -4.90 3.00 -3.03
C CYS A 142 -4.17 3.69 -1.88
N GLN A 143 -3.19 3.04 -1.23
CA GLN A 143 -2.34 3.65 -0.21
C GLN A 143 -1.55 4.86 -0.73
N LEU A 144 -1.21 4.91 -2.02
CA LEU A 144 -0.51 6.03 -2.65
C LEU A 144 -1.45 7.15 -3.08
N CYS A 145 -2.74 6.82 -3.25
CA CYS A 145 -3.78 7.75 -3.72
C CYS A 145 -4.64 8.30 -2.58
N LEU A 146 -4.34 7.94 -1.32
CA LEU A 146 -5.03 8.47 -0.15
C LEU A 146 -4.62 9.91 0.09
N ARG A 147 -5.59 10.79 0.29
CA ARG A 147 -5.35 12.17 0.72
C ARG A 147 -4.91 12.18 2.20
N PRO A 148 -4.13 13.18 2.63
CA PRO A 148 -3.69 13.30 4.03
C PRO A 148 -4.84 13.21 5.03
N GLU A 149 -5.98 13.85 4.74
CA GLU A 149 -7.16 13.83 5.61
C GLU A 149 -7.74 12.42 5.80
N ILE A 150 -7.60 11.54 4.80
CA ILE A 150 -8.05 10.14 4.91
C ILE A 150 -7.10 9.33 5.79
N HIS A 151 -5.80 9.64 5.79
CA HIS A 151 -4.85 9.04 6.73
C HIS A 151 -5.20 9.40 8.17
N ASP A 152 -5.55 10.66 8.44
CA ASP A 152 -5.96 11.10 9.77
C ASP A 152 -7.25 10.39 10.22
N ILE A 153 -8.25 10.33 9.32
CA ILE A 153 -9.49 9.58 9.56
C ILE A 153 -9.20 8.10 9.84
N MET A 154 -8.31 7.47 9.09
CA MET A 154 -7.93 6.07 9.30
C MET A 154 -7.29 5.87 10.68
N GLY A 155 -6.41 6.77 11.10
CA GLY A 155 -5.82 6.74 12.44
C GLY A 155 -6.89 6.77 13.54
N VAL A 156 -7.89 7.66 13.41
CA VAL A 156 -9.03 7.74 14.34
C VAL A 156 -9.85 6.44 14.34
N LEU A 157 -10.18 5.92 13.16
CA LEU A 157 -10.93 4.67 13.04
C LEU A 157 -10.20 3.49 13.67
N LEU A 158 -8.88 3.40 13.48
CA LEU A 158 -8.07 2.34 14.08
C LEU A 158 -8.04 2.45 15.61
N GLN A 159 -7.90 3.66 16.17
CA GLN A 159 -7.91 3.86 17.61
C GLN A 159 -9.26 3.38 18.21
N ILE A 160 -10.37 3.87 17.66
CA ILE A 160 -11.71 3.53 18.15
C ILE A 160 -12.05 2.06 17.95
N GLY A 161 -11.70 1.49 16.80
CA GLY A 161 -11.99 0.09 16.49
C GLY A 161 -11.04 -0.92 17.15
N THR A 162 -9.95 -0.45 17.75
CA THR A 162 -8.99 -1.31 18.45
C THR A 162 -9.20 -1.25 19.98
N ASP A 163 -9.44 -0.06 20.52
CA ASP A 163 -9.71 0.13 21.94
C ASP A 163 -11.12 0.74 22.13
N PRO A 164 -12.09 -0.02 22.68
CA PRO A 164 -13.43 0.50 22.96
C PRO A 164 -13.45 1.71 23.90
N ASN A 165 -12.39 1.89 24.70
CA ASN A 165 -12.25 3.01 25.64
C ASN A 165 -11.42 4.17 25.06
N ALA A 166 -11.14 4.16 23.76
CA ALA A 166 -10.28 5.18 23.12
C ALA A 166 -10.74 6.61 23.39
N PHE A 167 -12.05 6.87 23.42
CA PHE A 167 -12.59 8.19 23.73
C PHE A 167 -12.31 8.68 25.14
N ASP A 168 -12.27 7.77 26.11
CA ASP A 168 -12.07 8.10 27.52
C ASP A 168 -10.59 8.23 27.86
N LEU A 169 -9.72 7.51 27.15
CA LEU A 169 -8.31 7.37 27.49
C LEU A 169 -7.38 8.25 26.67
N ASN A 170 -7.75 8.56 25.42
CA ASN A 170 -6.89 9.34 24.56
C ASN A 170 -7.19 10.86 24.68
N PRO A 171 -6.23 11.67 25.16
CA PRO A 171 -6.41 13.11 25.29
C PRO A 171 -6.83 13.80 23.98
N ALA A 172 -6.40 13.29 22.82
CA ALA A 172 -6.79 13.83 21.53
C ALA A 172 -8.31 13.73 21.25
N PHE A 173 -9.01 12.76 21.87
CA PHE A 173 -10.47 12.66 21.77
C PHE A 173 -11.21 13.46 22.85
N GLN A 174 -10.54 13.83 23.93
CA GLN A 174 -11.14 14.67 24.97
C GLN A 174 -11.29 16.12 24.53
N GLU A 175 -10.48 16.60 23.58
CA GLU A 175 -10.53 17.96 23.01
C GLU A 175 -11.56 18.11 21.91
N LYS A 176 -12.01 17.04 21.27
CA LYS A 176 -12.94 17.02 20.14
C LYS A 176 -14.18 16.21 20.47
N SER A 177 -15.37 16.76 20.18
CA SER A 177 -16.60 16.00 20.36
C SER A 177 -16.75 14.87 19.33
N LYS A 178 -17.54 13.85 19.64
CA LYS A 178 -17.88 12.76 18.71
C LYS A 178 -18.48 13.34 17.40
N GLU A 179 -19.28 14.39 17.51
CA GLU A 179 -19.92 15.07 16.39
C GLU A 179 -18.89 15.73 15.45
N GLU A 180 -17.80 16.26 15.98
CA GLU A 180 -16.72 16.84 15.17
C GLU A 180 -16.02 15.76 14.34
N PHE A 181 -15.76 14.59 14.93
CA PHE A 181 -15.23 13.44 14.17
C PHE A 181 -16.22 12.98 13.10
N VAL A 182 -17.48 12.78 13.46
CA VAL A 182 -18.52 12.37 12.51
C VAL A 182 -18.65 13.36 11.35
N SER A 183 -18.50 14.66 11.60
CA SER A 183 -18.58 15.68 10.57
C SER A 183 -17.49 15.55 9.48
N GLN A 184 -16.36 14.93 9.78
CA GLN A 184 -15.27 14.70 8.81
C GLN A 184 -15.69 13.66 7.76
N PHE A 185 -16.44 12.64 8.15
CA PHE A 185 -16.92 11.61 7.23
C PHE A 185 -17.96 12.15 6.23
N ALA A 186 -18.72 13.17 6.60
CA ALA A 186 -19.68 13.82 5.70
C ALA A 186 -19.00 14.56 4.52
N ARG A 187 -17.71 14.82 4.61
CA ARG A 187 -16.90 15.48 3.56
C ARG A 187 -16.26 14.50 2.59
N LEU A 188 -16.30 13.19 2.88
CA LEU A 188 -15.71 12.17 2.03
C LEU A 188 -16.56 11.98 0.77
N SER A 189 -15.90 12.06 -0.38
CA SER A 189 -16.49 11.71 -1.66
C SER A 189 -16.71 10.19 -1.76
N PRO A 190 -17.57 9.70 -2.67
CA PRO A 190 -17.71 8.28 -2.92
C PRO A 190 -16.37 7.58 -3.27
N GLU A 191 -15.48 8.29 -3.93
CA GLU A 191 -14.13 7.78 -4.27
C GLU A 191 -13.23 7.69 -3.03
N ASP A 192 -13.31 8.65 -2.11
CA ASP A 192 -12.58 8.60 -0.83
C ASP A 192 -13.02 7.40 0.01
N TRP A 193 -14.34 7.17 0.11
CA TRP A 193 -14.89 5.99 0.76
C TRP A 193 -14.39 4.70 0.12
N ARG A 194 -14.39 4.65 -1.22
CA ARG A 194 -13.89 3.50 -1.95
C ARG A 194 -12.42 3.21 -1.60
N ARG A 195 -11.58 4.22 -1.62
CA ARG A 195 -10.15 4.10 -1.30
C ARG A 195 -9.91 3.67 0.14
N LEU A 196 -10.64 4.27 1.08
CA LEU A 196 -10.56 3.92 2.50
C LEU A 196 -10.90 2.45 2.75
N LEU A 197 -12.02 1.97 2.20
CA LEU A 197 -12.46 0.58 2.38
C LEU A 197 -11.54 -0.42 1.68
N ILE A 198 -11.05 -0.11 0.47
CA ILE A 198 -10.08 -0.97 -0.22
C ILE A 198 -8.76 -1.02 0.54
N TYR A 199 -8.29 0.10 1.08
CA TYR A 199 -7.08 0.15 1.88
C TYR A 199 -7.23 -0.66 3.18
N SER A 200 -8.37 -0.56 3.85
CA SER A 200 -8.67 -1.38 5.03
C SER A 200 -8.60 -2.87 4.74
N ASP A 201 -9.12 -3.30 3.58
CA ASP A 201 -9.06 -4.69 3.13
C ASP A 201 -7.63 -5.13 2.81
N GLN A 202 -6.84 -4.28 2.15
CA GLN A 202 -5.44 -4.57 1.82
C GLN A 202 -4.56 -4.72 3.06
N GLU A 203 -4.84 -3.94 4.10
CA GLU A 203 -4.09 -3.93 5.36
C GLU A 203 -4.67 -4.88 6.41
N HIS A 204 -5.70 -5.65 6.05
CA HIS A 204 -6.39 -6.63 6.91
C HIS A 204 -6.95 -6.02 8.22
N ILE A 205 -7.45 -4.77 8.15
CA ILE A 205 -8.01 -4.01 9.27
C ILE A 205 -9.50 -3.69 9.09
N THR A 206 -10.17 -4.34 8.14
CA THR A 206 -11.58 -4.06 7.81
C THR A 206 -12.47 -4.18 9.04
N ASP A 207 -12.31 -5.21 9.86
CA ASP A 207 -13.13 -5.43 11.05
C ASP A 207 -12.99 -4.27 12.05
N ASN A 208 -11.76 -3.78 12.28
CA ASN A 208 -11.52 -2.64 13.16
C ASN A 208 -12.17 -1.36 12.62
N VAL A 209 -12.05 -1.12 11.32
CA VAL A 209 -12.64 0.06 10.67
C VAL A 209 -14.17 0.01 10.75
N LEU A 210 -14.78 -1.14 10.45
CA LEU A 210 -16.23 -1.30 10.51
C LEU A 210 -16.76 -1.16 11.94
N GLN A 211 -16.08 -1.73 12.93
CA GLN A 211 -16.42 -1.58 14.35
C GLN A 211 -16.37 -0.11 14.80
N ALA A 212 -15.36 0.64 14.35
CA ALA A 212 -15.27 2.07 14.64
C ALA A 212 -16.41 2.86 13.99
N LEU A 213 -16.72 2.60 12.71
CA LEU A 213 -17.82 3.27 12.01
C LEU A 213 -19.17 2.99 12.66
N GLU A 214 -19.41 1.76 13.12
CA GLU A 214 -20.60 1.38 13.87
C GLU A 214 -20.66 2.10 15.22
N SER A 215 -19.58 2.17 15.98
CA SER A 215 -19.49 2.88 17.25
C SER A 215 -19.73 4.39 17.11
N LEU A 216 -19.33 4.95 15.96
CA LEU A 216 -19.55 6.36 15.61
C LEU A 216 -20.93 6.62 14.99
N GLU A 217 -21.71 5.58 14.70
CA GLU A 217 -23.00 5.66 14.00
C GLU A 217 -22.87 6.30 12.60
N VAL A 218 -21.73 6.10 11.94
CA VAL A 218 -21.46 6.65 10.60
C VAL A 218 -22.01 5.71 9.53
N ASN A 219 -22.87 6.26 8.65
CA ASN A 219 -23.31 5.54 7.46
C ASN A 219 -22.21 5.58 6.39
N TYR A 220 -21.87 4.44 5.84
CA TYR A 220 -20.87 4.30 4.77
C TYR A 220 -21.44 3.51 3.60
N PRO A 221 -20.92 3.72 2.36
CA PRO A 221 -21.38 3.00 1.18
C PRO A 221 -20.95 1.53 1.26
N ALA A 222 -21.86 0.62 0.94
CA ALA A 222 -21.53 -0.78 0.80
C ALA A 222 -20.59 -0.99 -0.41
N LEU A 223 -19.47 -1.65 -0.20
CA LEU A 223 -18.50 -2.00 -1.24
C LEU A 223 -18.31 -3.51 -1.29
N ASN A 224 -18.63 -4.11 -2.46
CA ASN A 224 -18.39 -5.53 -2.66
C ASN A 224 -16.93 -5.78 -3.08
N MET A 225 -16.09 -6.18 -2.13
CA MET A 225 -14.66 -6.43 -2.37
C MET A 225 -14.41 -7.51 -3.42
N SER A 226 -15.32 -8.48 -3.60
CA SER A 226 -15.16 -9.53 -4.61
C SER A 226 -15.28 -9.04 -6.06
N GLU A 227 -15.88 -7.88 -6.27
CA GLU A 227 -16.01 -7.25 -7.59
C GLU A 227 -14.84 -6.32 -7.93
N ILE A 228 -13.96 -6.04 -6.96
CA ILE A 228 -12.82 -5.14 -7.15
C ILE A 228 -11.66 -5.89 -7.78
N SER A 229 -11.34 -5.51 -9.01
CA SER A 229 -10.20 -6.07 -9.72
C SER A 229 -8.91 -5.38 -9.28
N ARG A 230 -7.98 -6.13 -8.66
CA ARG A 230 -6.66 -5.64 -8.24
C ARG A 230 -5.55 -6.50 -8.85
N PHE A 231 -4.36 -5.92 -8.99
CA PHE A 231 -3.16 -6.68 -9.27
C PHE A 231 -2.64 -7.34 -7.99
N GLU A 232 -1.94 -8.45 -8.13
CA GLU A 232 -1.20 -9.02 -7.00
C GLU A 232 -0.26 -7.99 -6.37
N PRO A 233 -0.16 -7.91 -5.04
CA PRO A 233 0.77 -7.02 -4.36
C PRO A 233 2.20 -7.22 -4.85
N LYS A 234 2.98 -6.13 -4.98
CA LYS A 234 4.42 -6.22 -5.31
C LYS A 234 5.21 -6.87 -4.18
N SER A 235 4.82 -6.58 -2.95
CA SER A 235 5.36 -7.21 -1.73
C SER A 235 4.35 -8.22 -1.21
N ARG A 236 4.85 -9.31 -0.66
CA ARG A 236 4.00 -10.33 -0.09
C ARG A 236 3.76 -10.03 1.39
N TYR A 237 2.49 -9.95 1.78
CA TYR A 237 2.09 -10.06 3.17
C TYR A 237 2.17 -11.52 3.62
N LEU A 238 2.44 -11.74 4.90
CA LEU A 238 2.18 -13.02 5.52
C LEU A 238 0.68 -13.12 5.83
N ASP A 239 0.08 -14.27 5.51
CA ASP A 239 -1.33 -14.49 5.75
C ASP A 239 -1.59 -14.72 7.26
N GLY A 240 -2.71 -14.20 7.74
CA GLY A 240 -3.21 -14.45 9.10
C GLY A 240 -2.86 -13.34 10.09
N ARG A 241 -3.07 -13.66 11.38
CA ARG A 241 -2.79 -12.79 12.52
C ARG A 241 -1.31 -12.81 12.87
N LEU A 242 -0.87 -11.80 13.61
CA LEU A 242 0.49 -11.74 14.16
C LEU A 242 0.78 -12.99 15.02
N LYS A 243 1.83 -13.72 14.68
CA LYS A 243 2.21 -14.93 15.42
C LYS A 243 2.89 -14.58 16.74
N THR A 244 2.35 -15.15 17.82
CA THR A 244 2.84 -14.95 19.19
C THR A 244 3.23 -16.26 19.87
N ASP A 245 3.03 -17.40 19.20
CA ASP A 245 3.25 -18.76 19.69
C ASP A 245 4.46 -19.45 19.05
N ALA A 246 4.95 -18.93 17.93
CA ALA A 246 6.06 -19.52 17.20
C ALA A 246 6.92 -18.45 16.51
N LEU A 247 8.24 -18.67 16.53
CA LEU A 247 9.22 -17.82 15.84
C LEU A 247 9.19 -18.08 14.33
N LEU A 248 9.01 -17.04 13.51
CA LEU A 248 9.04 -17.10 12.04
C LEU A 248 10.46 -17.37 11.50
N SER A 249 11.45 -16.81 12.16
CA SER A 249 12.86 -16.98 11.76
C SER A 249 13.32 -18.43 11.87
N LYS A 250 13.98 -18.92 10.82
CA LYS A 250 14.61 -20.25 10.80
C LYS A 250 16.04 -20.24 11.33
N ASN A 251 16.55 -19.09 11.80
CA ASN A 251 17.90 -18.96 12.34
C ASN A 251 18.06 -19.75 13.63
N ILE A 252 18.93 -20.76 13.62
CA ILE A 252 19.15 -21.68 14.75
C ILE A 252 19.75 -20.95 15.96
N LEU A 253 20.66 -19.99 15.73
CA LEU A 253 21.25 -19.21 16.82
C LEU A 253 20.22 -18.35 17.53
N LEU A 254 19.33 -17.71 16.77
CA LEU A 254 18.23 -16.94 17.33
C LEU A 254 17.24 -17.84 18.10
N LYS A 255 16.90 -19.02 17.55
CA LYS A 255 16.05 -20.00 18.26
C LYS A 255 16.62 -20.42 19.61
N ASN A 256 17.93 -20.71 19.65
CA ASN A 256 18.59 -21.08 20.89
C ASN A 256 18.58 -19.92 21.91
N LYS A 257 18.86 -18.71 21.44
CA LYS A 257 18.83 -17.50 22.28
C LYS A 257 17.43 -17.20 22.82
N VAL A 258 16.39 -17.31 21.97
CA VAL A 258 14.98 -17.17 22.39
C VAL A 258 14.65 -18.21 23.48
N LYS A 259 15.03 -19.49 23.30
CA LYS A 259 14.79 -20.51 24.30
C LYS A 259 15.46 -20.18 25.64
N GLU A 260 16.72 -19.74 25.61
CA GLU A 260 17.46 -19.30 26.81
C GLU A 260 16.79 -18.12 27.51
N VAL A 261 16.39 -17.08 26.73
CA VAL A 261 15.77 -15.87 27.29
C VAL A 261 14.39 -16.15 27.84
N PHE A 262 13.64 -17.08 27.26
CA PHE A 262 12.28 -17.42 27.69
C PHE A 262 12.25 -18.38 28.86
N GLU A 263 13.36 -19.01 29.18
CA GLU A 263 13.46 -19.91 30.33
C GLU A 263 13.23 -19.13 31.63
N ASN A 264 12.19 -19.50 32.40
CA ASN A 264 11.75 -18.86 33.65
C ASN A 264 11.11 -17.47 33.54
N ASN A 265 10.72 -17.00 32.35
CA ASN A 265 9.96 -15.75 32.18
C ASN A 265 8.46 -16.03 31.99
N GLY A 266 7.62 -15.01 32.19
CA GLY A 266 6.17 -15.10 32.07
C GLY A 266 5.71 -15.42 30.65
N GLU A 267 4.54 -16.05 30.54
CA GLU A 267 3.99 -16.42 29.23
C GLU A 267 3.64 -15.19 28.39
N ASN A 268 3.08 -14.14 29.00
CA ASN A 268 2.67 -12.92 28.30
C ASN A 268 3.88 -12.16 27.77
N GLU A 269 4.96 -12.05 28.57
CA GLU A 269 6.23 -11.41 28.18
C GLU A 269 6.90 -12.17 27.04
N CYS A 270 6.90 -13.50 27.11
CA CYS A 270 7.41 -14.35 26.02
C CYS A 270 6.62 -14.17 24.73
N GLN A 271 5.29 -14.11 24.80
CA GLN A 271 4.43 -13.89 23.64
C GLN A 271 4.63 -12.49 23.03
N LEU A 272 4.79 -11.44 23.86
CA LEU A 272 5.08 -10.11 23.39
C LEU A 272 6.46 -10.04 22.72
N CYS A 273 7.49 -10.64 23.32
CA CYS A 273 8.81 -10.72 22.71
C CYS A 273 8.82 -11.52 21.40
N LEU A 274 8.02 -12.59 21.28
CA LEU A 274 7.83 -13.31 20.02
C LEU A 274 7.14 -12.46 18.97
N ALA A 275 6.11 -11.68 19.34
CA ALA A 275 5.46 -10.74 18.44
C ALA A 275 6.44 -9.72 17.89
N LEU A 276 7.27 -9.11 18.74
CA LEU A 276 8.31 -8.15 18.34
C LEU A 276 9.36 -8.78 17.41
N LEU A 277 9.82 -9.99 17.70
CA LEU A 277 10.77 -10.73 16.84
C LEU A 277 10.16 -11.07 15.49
N ASN A 278 8.89 -11.42 15.45
CA ASN A 278 8.19 -11.75 14.22
C ASN A 278 7.93 -10.49 13.36
N ILE A 279 7.56 -9.37 13.97
CA ILE A 279 7.49 -8.07 13.28
C ILE A 279 8.88 -7.70 12.72
N HIS A 280 9.95 -7.86 13.50
CA HIS A 280 11.31 -7.63 13.00
C HIS A 280 11.65 -8.50 11.79
N TYR A 281 11.24 -9.78 11.82
CA TYR A 281 11.43 -10.67 10.69
C TYR A 281 10.63 -10.20 9.46
N GLU A 282 9.37 -9.81 9.64
CA GLU A 282 8.51 -9.34 8.55
C GLU A 282 9.05 -8.06 7.91
N LEU A 283 9.43 -7.07 8.70
CA LEU A 283 10.02 -5.82 8.19
C LEU A 283 11.26 -6.03 7.33
N ASN A 284 12.02 -7.10 7.56
CA ASN A 284 13.22 -7.42 6.79
C ASN A 284 12.97 -8.33 5.57
N HIS A 285 11.84 -9.05 5.51
CA HIS A 285 11.62 -10.09 4.49
C HIS A 285 10.30 -9.96 3.74
N HIS A 286 9.34 -9.23 4.30
CA HIS A 286 7.97 -9.10 3.78
C HIS A 286 7.47 -7.66 3.92
N THR A 287 6.19 -7.45 3.64
CA THR A 287 5.47 -6.23 3.99
C THR A 287 4.69 -6.50 5.27
N LEU A 288 4.82 -5.62 6.25
CA LEU A 288 4.06 -5.67 7.49
C LEU A 288 2.67 -5.05 7.26
N PRO A 289 1.56 -5.82 7.40
CA PRO A 289 0.22 -5.24 7.32
C PRO A 289 -0.10 -4.47 8.61
N LEU A 290 -0.97 -3.47 8.51
CA LEU A 290 -1.41 -2.70 9.69
C LEU A 290 -2.11 -3.60 10.73
N SER A 291 -2.75 -4.68 10.32
CA SER A 291 -3.36 -5.65 11.25
C SER A 291 -2.35 -6.20 12.25
N HIS A 292 -1.11 -6.48 11.85
CA HIS A 292 -0.09 -6.97 12.80
C HIS A 292 0.37 -5.88 13.77
N PHE A 293 0.34 -4.61 13.35
CA PHE A 293 0.60 -3.48 14.25
C PHE A 293 -0.54 -3.30 15.26
N VAL A 294 -1.80 -3.46 14.83
CA VAL A 294 -2.98 -3.49 15.71
C VAL A 294 -2.97 -4.70 16.65
N ASP A 295 -2.57 -5.87 16.17
CA ASP A 295 -2.40 -7.07 17.01
C ASP A 295 -1.34 -6.83 18.10
N LEU A 296 -0.20 -6.21 17.74
CA LEU A 296 0.83 -5.86 18.73
C LEU A 296 0.29 -4.90 19.79
N TYR A 297 -0.43 -3.84 19.37
CA TYR A 297 -1.09 -2.93 20.30
C TYR A 297 -2.01 -3.68 21.25
N SER A 298 -2.86 -4.56 20.73
CA SER A 298 -3.81 -5.34 21.54
C SER A 298 -3.12 -6.22 22.57
N ILE A 299 -2.00 -6.85 22.22
CA ILE A 299 -1.19 -7.65 23.13
C ILE A 299 -0.58 -6.78 24.22
N THR A 300 -0.01 -5.65 23.85
CA THR A 300 0.64 -4.71 24.77
C THR A 300 -0.39 -4.08 25.71
N ARG A 301 -1.57 -3.69 25.19
CA ARG A 301 -2.58 -2.92 25.93
C ARG A 301 -3.45 -3.75 26.86
N PHE A 302 -3.84 -4.96 26.42
CA PHE A 302 -4.88 -5.74 27.10
C PHE A 302 -4.37 -6.97 27.84
N ARG A 303 -3.07 -7.26 27.79
CA ARG A 303 -2.48 -8.33 28.60
C ARG A 303 -1.73 -7.74 29.78
N ASP A 304 -1.75 -8.48 30.87
CA ASP A 304 -0.94 -8.17 32.05
C ASP A 304 0.51 -8.59 31.77
N VAL A 305 1.37 -7.60 31.51
CA VAL A 305 2.77 -7.77 31.08
C VAL A 305 3.66 -6.95 32.00
N ASP A 306 4.73 -7.55 32.50
CA ASP A 306 5.78 -6.85 33.23
C ASP A 306 6.71 -6.13 32.23
N GLU A 307 6.57 -4.80 32.14
CA GLU A 307 7.34 -3.98 31.21
C GLU A 307 8.85 -4.05 31.41
N ASP A 308 9.31 -4.06 32.67
CA ASP A 308 10.74 -4.09 32.97
C ASP A 308 11.34 -5.43 32.54
N MET A 309 10.59 -6.51 32.73
CA MET A 309 10.97 -7.83 32.23
C MET A 309 11.02 -7.86 30.71
N VAL A 310 10.03 -7.29 30.02
CA VAL A 310 10.04 -7.21 28.54
C VAL A 310 11.21 -6.39 28.03
N LYS A 311 11.54 -5.25 28.66
CA LYS A 311 12.72 -4.42 28.31
C LYS A 311 14.02 -5.21 28.46
N GLU A 312 14.18 -5.95 29.56
CA GLU A 312 15.35 -6.81 29.77
C GLU A 312 15.44 -7.91 28.71
N MET A 313 14.33 -8.60 28.44
CA MET A 313 14.27 -9.64 27.40
C MET A 313 14.57 -9.10 26.02
N ALA A 314 14.00 -7.93 25.66
CA ALA A 314 14.22 -7.27 24.37
C ALA A 314 15.71 -6.88 24.19
N ALA A 315 16.35 -6.35 25.23
CA ALA A 315 17.78 -6.03 25.23
C ALA A 315 18.63 -7.30 25.04
N ARG A 316 18.31 -8.38 25.75
CA ARG A 316 18.99 -9.68 25.57
C ARG A 316 18.82 -10.25 24.17
N LEU A 317 17.66 -9.98 23.52
CA LEU A 317 17.36 -10.42 22.14
C LEU A 317 17.88 -9.45 21.07
N ASN A 318 18.43 -8.29 21.44
CA ASN A 318 18.86 -7.18 20.58
C ASN A 318 17.72 -6.62 19.70
N ILE A 319 16.55 -6.44 20.27
CA ILE A 319 15.37 -5.83 19.64
C ILE A 319 14.80 -4.65 20.46
N ASP A 320 15.53 -4.16 21.44
CA ASP A 320 15.16 -3.05 22.32
C ASP A 320 14.90 -1.75 21.54
N ASP A 321 15.75 -1.38 20.57
CA ASP A 321 15.55 -0.23 19.70
C ASP A 321 14.26 -0.37 18.86
N LEU A 322 13.96 -1.55 18.36
CA LEU A 322 12.74 -1.81 17.61
C LEU A 322 11.51 -1.73 18.53
N ALA A 323 11.58 -2.35 19.71
CA ALA A 323 10.52 -2.30 20.69
C ALA A 323 10.18 -0.85 21.07
N ALA A 324 11.18 -0.02 21.37
CA ALA A 324 11.00 1.40 21.69
C ALA A 324 10.34 2.18 20.55
N ARG A 325 10.75 1.95 19.29
CA ARG A 325 10.14 2.60 18.11
C ARG A 325 8.69 2.17 17.89
N LEU A 326 8.38 0.89 18.07
CA LEU A 326 7.02 0.37 17.92
C LEU A 326 6.12 0.89 19.03
N THR A 327 6.60 0.95 20.29
CA THR A 327 5.85 1.55 21.41
C THR A 327 5.55 3.02 21.16
N SER A 328 6.56 3.80 20.72
CA SER A 328 6.37 5.21 20.35
C SER A 328 5.37 5.37 19.20
N ALA A 329 5.40 4.50 18.21
CA ALA A 329 4.44 4.51 17.11
C ALA A 329 3.03 4.15 17.59
N MET A 330 2.88 3.14 18.46
CA MET A 330 1.58 2.78 19.06
C MET A 330 1.01 3.91 19.90
N SER A 331 1.84 4.61 20.68
CA SER A 331 1.41 5.79 21.42
C SER A 331 0.93 6.91 20.50
N THR A 332 1.69 7.19 19.44
CA THR A 332 1.37 8.28 18.50
C THR A 332 0.13 7.98 17.65
N PHE A 333 0.02 6.77 17.10
CA PHE A 333 -1.01 6.44 16.10
C PHE A 333 -2.21 5.69 16.67
N LEU A 334 -2.05 4.94 17.75
CA LEU A 334 -3.12 4.15 18.36
C LEU A 334 -3.49 4.61 19.77
N GLY A 335 -2.82 5.65 20.29
CA GLY A 335 -3.14 6.20 21.60
C GLY A 335 -2.77 5.27 22.76
N LEU A 336 -1.68 4.47 22.61
CA LEU A 336 -1.19 3.66 23.74
C LEU A 336 -0.84 4.58 24.92
N PRO A 337 -1.43 4.38 26.09
CA PRO A 337 -1.16 5.21 27.26
C PRO A 337 0.30 5.15 27.72
N ASP A 338 0.78 6.23 28.38
CA ASP A 338 2.07 6.23 29.05
C ASP A 338 2.10 5.18 30.16
N GLY A 339 3.19 4.45 30.24
CA GLY A 339 3.35 3.36 31.21
C GLY A 339 3.30 1.99 30.54
N PHE A 340 3.44 1.99 29.24
CA PHE A 340 3.69 0.81 28.43
C PHE A 340 4.92 0.96 27.57
#